data_a2257e7b741a06cbe20dea3526304c25
#
_entry.id   a2257e7b741a06cbe20dea3526304c25
#
_cell.length_a   1.000
_cell.length_b   1.000
_cell.length_c   1.000
_cell.angle_alpha   90.00
_cell.angle_beta   90.00
_cell.angle_gamma   90.00
#
_symmetry.space_group_name_H-M   'P 1'
#
loop_
_entity.id
_entity.type
_entity.pdbx_description
1 polymer ?
#
loop_
_entity_poly.entity_id
_entity_poly.type
_entity_poly.pdbx_seq_one_letter_code
_entity_poly.pdbx_strand_id
1 'polypeptide(L)'
;MSKPAIYVINARERDRIPHENVPVAAIHAPMGAREMANPKYRKDWGYSFGNEIGRLAQGMPGRVKGTDTLKFISYADMPMDRRRDCTYARIVCNCRPQKSEVNRTRVTVGGNLINCPFDCGTPTTDLITVKILINSVISTPHAKWMTIDIKNMYFMSEMKNAEYMRFPIDLIPPEIMEQYKLQDKIHNGFVFCKIKRGMYGLPQAGLIAQELLAKRLGEHGYYQSKRTPGF
;
A
#
# COMPACT_ATOMS: atom_id res chain seq x y z
N MET A 1 -38.72 -15.48 2.11
CA MET A 1 -37.37 -14.96 2.46
C MET A 1 -36.37 -15.63 1.56
N SER A 2 -35.78 -14.91 0.61
CA SER A 2 -34.81 -15.43 -0.34
C SER A 2 -33.47 -15.75 0.39
N LYS A 3 -32.92 -16.94 0.17
CA LYS A 3 -31.60 -17.32 0.68
C LYS A 3 -30.54 -16.40 0.04
N PRO A 4 -29.57 -15.86 0.79
CA PRO A 4 -28.47 -15.13 0.20
C PRO A 4 -27.65 -16.08 -0.68
N ALA A 5 -27.39 -15.68 -1.93
CA ALA A 5 -26.53 -16.42 -2.82
C ALA A 5 -25.10 -16.32 -2.31
N ILE A 6 -24.46 -17.47 -2.04
CA ILE A 6 -23.04 -17.55 -1.73
C ILE A 6 -22.30 -17.57 -3.07
N TYR A 7 -21.66 -16.48 -3.44
CA TYR A 7 -20.76 -16.45 -4.58
C TYR A 7 -19.39 -16.96 -4.16
N VAL A 8 -19.10 -18.21 -4.45
CA VAL A 8 -17.74 -18.75 -4.39
C VAL A 8 -17.03 -18.27 -5.67
N ILE A 9 -16.26 -17.21 -5.56
CA ILE A 9 -15.40 -16.78 -6.67
C ILE A 9 -14.22 -17.74 -6.73
N ASN A 10 -14.25 -18.66 -7.66
CA ASN A 10 -13.17 -19.61 -7.91
C ASN A 10 -11.92 -18.85 -8.37
N ALA A 11 -10.84 -18.88 -7.61
CA ALA A 11 -9.57 -18.21 -7.93
C ALA A 11 -9.02 -18.63 -9.30
N ARG A 12 -9.36 -19.83 -9.79
CA ARG A 12 -8.94 -20.36 -11.11
C ARG A 12 -9.63 -19.72 -12.31
N GLU A 13 -10.75 -19.03 -12.15
CA GLU A 13 -11.39 -18.29 -13.25
C GLU A 13 -10.75 -16.91 -13.48
N ARG A 14 -10.01 -16.36 -12.52
CA ARG A 14 -9.29 -15.09 -12.69
C ARG A 14 -8.16 -15.15 -13.72
N ASP A 15 -7.59 -16.33 -13.95
CA ASP A 15 -6.44 -16.53 -14.86
C ASP A 15 -6.86 -16.79 -16.31
N ARG A 16 -8.16 -16.81 -16.63
CA ARG A 16 -8.70 -17.10 -17.96
C ARG A 16 -9.27 -15.90 -18.70
N ILE A 17 -8.70 -14.72 -18.53
CA ILE A 17 -8.96 -13.63 -19.48
C ILE A 17 -8.12 -13.94 -20.72
N PRO A 18 -8.75 -14.09 -21.91
CA PRO A 18 -7.99 -14.27 -23.14
C PRO A 18 -6.99 -13.12 -23.28
N HIS A 19 -5.72 -13.45 -23.52
CA HIS A 19 -4.64 -12.46 -23.70
C HIS A 19 -4.94 -11.43 -24.80
N GLU A 20 -5.86 -11.73 -25.68
CA GLU A 20 -6.30 -10.91 -26.82
C GLU A 20 -6.97 -9.58 -26.42
N ASN A 21 -7.53 -9.48 -25.19
CA ASN A 21 -8.21 -8.26 -24.70
C ASN A 21 -7.39 -7.46 -23.70
N VAL A 22 -6.13 -7.83 -23.46
CA VAL A 22 -5.25 -7.10 -22.54
C VAL A 22 -4.55 -5.98 -23.33
N PRO A 23 -4.67 -4.70 -22.93
CA PRO A 23 -3.93 -3.62 -23.59
C PRO A 23 -2.44 -3.93 -23.62
N VAL A 24 -1.78 -3.66 -24.75
CA VAL A 24 -0.34 -3.96 -24.94
C VAL A 24 0.53 -3.33 -23.83
N ALA A 25 0.18 -2.14 -23.37
CA ALA A 25 0.83 -1.50 -22.23
C ALA A 25 0.72 -2.29 -20.92
N ALA A 26 -0.30 -3.14 -20.79
CA ALA A 26 -0.55 -3.96 -19.61
C ALA A 26 0.26 -5.26 -19.61
N ILE A 27 0.67 -5.75 -20.77
CA ILE A 27 1.48 -6.98 -20.93
C ILE A 27 2.95 -6.71 -20.57
N HIS A 28 3.41 -5.47 -20.70
CA HIS A 28 4.80 -5.07 -20.49
C HIS A 28 4.95 -4.13 -19.29
N ALA A 29 4.46 -4.55 -18.13
CA ALA A 29 4.67 -3.79 -16.91
C ALA A 29 6.18 -3.69 -16.60
N PRO A 30 6.71 -2.49 -16.33
CA PRO A 30 8.10 -2.32 -15.95
C PRO A 30 8.39 -3.05 -14.64
N MET A 31 9.48 -3.82 -14.58
CA MET A 31 9.84 -4.62 -13.41
C MET A 31 10.49 -3.81 -12.28
N GLY A 32 10.55 -2.50 -12.40
CA GLY A 32 11.09 -1.64 -11.35
C GLY A 32 11.49 -0.24 -11.81
N ALA A 33 12.17 0.46 -10.92
CA ALA A 33 12.54 1.86 -11.11
C ALA A 33 13.33 2.15 -12.39
N ARG A 34 14.28 1.28 -12.75
CA ARG A 34 15.11 1.45 -13.96
C ARG A 34 14.30 1.43 -15.25
N GLU A 35 13.32 0.53 -15.33
CA GLU A 35 12.46 0.44 -16.52
C GLU A 35 11.44 1.58 -16.56
N MET A 36 10.97 2.07 -15.41
CA MET A 36 10.11 3.24 -15.33
C MET A 36 10.77 4.50 -15.88
N ALA A 37 12.08 4.64 -15.75
CA ALA A 37 12.85 5.74 -16.33
C ALA A 37 12.91 5.68 -17.86
N ASN A 38 12.67 4.51 -18.48
CA ASN A 38 12.67 4.35 -19.93
C ASN A 38 11.47 5.09 -20.55
N PRO A 39 11.69 5.95 -21.57
CA PRO A 39 10.62 6.68 -22.26
C PRO A 39 9.47 5.82 -22.76
N LYS A 40 9.75 4.55 -23.13
CA LYS A 40 8.74 3.56 -23.56
C LYS A 40 7.64 3.35 -22.52
N TYR A 41 7.99 3.30 -21.23
CA TYR A 41 7.06 3.05 -20.14
C TYR A 41 6.55 4.33 -19.48
N ARG A 42 7.29 5.43 -19.63
CA ARG A 42 7.01 6.69 -18.93
C ARG A 42 5.64 7.28 -19.29
N LYS A 43 5.21 7.16 -20.54
CA LYS A 43 3.90 7.66 -20.99
C LYS A 43 2.75 6.93 -20.30
N ASP A 44 2.79 5.59 -20.28
CA ASP A 44 1.67 4.78 -19.82
C ASP A 44 1.67 4.60 -18.29
N TRP A 45 2.86 4.53 -17.70
CA TRP A 45 3.02 4.30 -16.26
C TRP A 45 3.22 5.58 -15.45
N GLY A 46 3.64 6.69 -16.08
CA GLY A 46 3.82 7.97 -15.43
C GLY A 46 2.53 8.49 -14.79
N TYR A 47 1.41 8.34 -15.48
CA TYR A 47 0.09 8.71 -14.96
C TYR A 47 -0.28 7.91 -13.69
N SER A 48 -0.10 6.59 -13.73
CA SER A 48 -0.35 5.72 -12.58
C SER A 48 0.58 6.03 -11.40
N PHE A 49 1.85 6.31 -11.72
CA PHE A 49 2.84 6.68 -10.70
C PHE A 49 2.54 8.04 -10.07
N GLY A 50 2.15 9.05 -10.88
CA GLY A 50 1.69 10.34 -10.39
C GLY A 50 0.48 10.20 -9.45
N ASN A 51 -0.50 9.35 -9.82
CA ASN A 51 -1.64 9.04 -8.96
C ASN A 51 -1.24 8.40 -7.64
N GLU A 52 -0.26 7.49 -7.67
CA GLU A 52 0.21 6.85 -6.43
C GLU A 52 0.93 7.82 -5.51
N ILE A 53 1.85 8.64 -6.04
CA ILE A 53 2.51 9.67 -5.24
C ILE A 53 1.46 10.65 -4.69
N GLY A 54 0.54 11.13 -5.52
CA GLY A 54 -0.53 12.03 -5.08
C GLY A 54 -1.39 11.42 -3.98
N ARG A 55 -1.74 10.13 -4.09
CA ARG A 55 -2.50 9.41 -3.06
C ARG A 55 -1.75 9.33 -1.73
N LEU A 56 -0.46 9.07 -1.77
CA LEU A 56 0.37 8.99 -0.56
C LEU A 56 0.64 10.39 0.05
N ALA A 57 0.74 11.40 -0.78
CA ALA A 57 0.95 12.79 -0.38
C ALA A 57 -0.38 13.53 -0.13
N GLN A 58 -0.50 14.77 -0.57
CA GLN A 58 -1.66 15.64 -0.33
C GLN A 58 -2.69 15.63 -1.47
N GLY A 59 -2.52 14.76 -2.45
CA GLY A 59 -3.44 14.57 -3.57
C GLY A 59 -2.96 15.16 -4.88
N MET A 60 -3.66 14.82 -5.96
CA MET A 60 -3.54 15.43 -7.28
C MET A 60 -4.89 16.03 -7.65
N PRO A 61 -4.99 17.33 -7.90
CA PRO A 61 -6.25 17.97 -8.25
C PRO A 61 -6.94 17.30 -9.43
N GLY A 62 -8.25 17.05 -9.29
CA GLY A 62 -9.05 16.38 -10.31
C GLY A 62 -8.77 14.90 -10.55
N ARG A 63 -7.80 14.27 -9.83
CA ARG A 63 -7.39 12.87 -10.05
C ARG A 63 -7.53 11.99 -8.83
N VAL A 64 -6.82 12.31 -7.76
CA VAL A 64 -6.80 11.50 -6.55
C VAL A 64 -6.74 12.34 -5.28
N LYS A 65 -7.47 11.91 -4.25
CA LYS A 65 -7.38 12.48 -2.92
C LYS A 65 -6.14 11.94 -2.21
N GLY A 66 -5.40 12.82 -1.53
CA GLY A 66 -4.26 12.46 -0.70
C GLY A 66 -4.65 11.82 0.63
N THR A 67 -3.74 11.03 1.17
CA THR A 67 -3.87 10.41 2.51
C THR A 67 -2.97 11.07 3.54
N ASP A 68 -2.13 12.01 3.12
CA ASP A 68 -1.10 12.67 3.96
C ASP A 68 -0.17 11.66 4.67
N THR A 69 0.06 10.52 4.02
CA THR A 69 0.95 9.47 4.50
C THR A 69 2.40 9.93 4.46
N LEU A 70 2.77 10.64 3.38
CA LEU A 70 4.10 11.23 3.25
C LEU A 70 4.02 12.74 2.93
N LYS A 71 5.09 13.44 3.29
CA LYS A 71 5.30 14.85 2.96
C LYS A 71 6.68 15.04 2.37
N PHE A 72 6.77 15.71 1.22
CA PHE A 72 8.06 16.10 0.66
C PHE A 72 8.71 17.20 1.52
N ILE A 73 9.98 17.01 1.85
CA ILE A 73 10.78 17.90 2.69
C ILE A 73 12.09 18.24 2.00
N SER A 74 12.72 19.35 2.40
CA SER A 74 14.10 19.62 2.05
C SER A 74 15.03 18.70 2.83
N TYR A 75 16.21 18.39 2.29
CA TYR A 75 17.20 17.57 2.99
C TYR A 75 17.63 18.23 4.32
N ALA A 76 17.67 19.57 4.37
CA ALA A 76 18.00 20.33 5.56
C ALA A 76 16.98 20.12 6.71
N ASP A 77 15.70 19.89 6.37
CA ASP A 77 14.62 19.67 7.35
C ASP A 77 14.64 18.25 7.96
N MET A 78 15.48 17.38 7.42
CA MET A 78 15.65 16.03 8.00
C MET A 78 16.59 16.11 9.20
N PRO A 79 16.20 15.57 10.38
CA PRO A 79 17.06 15.51 11.56
C PRO A 79 18.40 14.83 11.24
N MET A 80 19.49 15.37 11.76
CA MET A 80 20.85 14.92 11.41
C MET A 80 21.08 13.45 11.79
N ASP A 81 20.56 13.03 12.94
CA ASP A 81 20.61 11.66 13.45
C ASP A 81 19.82 10.67 12.58
N ARG A 82 18.78 11.15 11.84
CA ARG A 82 17.94 10.31 10.97
C ARG A 82 18.42 10.25 9.51
N ARG A 83 19.43 11.04 9.12
CA ARG A 83 19.92 11.07 7.73
C ARG A 83 20.54 9.75 7.29
N ARG A 84 21.17 9.03 8.21
CA ARG A 84 21.76 7.70 7.95
C ARG A 84 20.70 6.63 7.74
N ASP A 85 19.53 6.78 8.36
CA ASP A 85 18.42 5.83 8.30
C ASP A 85 17.46 6.13 7.13
N CYS A 86 17.77 7.16 6.31
CA CYS A 86 16.95 7.48 5.15
C CYS A 86 17.00 6.36 4.12
N THR A 87 15.88 5.69 3.95
CA THR A 87 15.73 4.55 3.04
C THR A 87 15.37 5.00 1.62
N TYR A 88 15.09 4.07 0.74
CA TYR A 88 14.71 4.31 -0.65
C TYR A 88 13.26 3.95 -0.93
N ALA A 89 12.68 4.59 -1.94
CA ALA A 89 11.40 4.21 -2.49
C ALA A 89 11.57 3.03 -3.45
N ARG A 90 10.80 1.96 -3.24
CA ARG A 90 10.67 0.85 -4.17
C ARG A 90 9.37 1.01 -4.96
N ILE A 91 9.49 0.95 -6.28
CA ILE A 91 8.35 1.07 -7.20
C ILE A 91 7.97 -0.33 -7.66
N VAL A 92 6.68 -0.65 -7.54
CA VAL A 92 6.10 -1.92 -7.98
C VAL A 92 4.99 -1.61 -8.97
N CYS A 93 5.10 -2.16 -10.17
CA CYS A 93 4.11 -2.00 -11.24
C CYS A 93 3.34 -3.31 -11.44
N ASN A 94 2.01 -3.21 -11.46
CA ASN A 94 1.11 -4.34 -11.68
C ASN A 94 0.08 -4.00 -12.75
N CYS A 95 -0.09 -4.89 -13.71
CA CYS A 95 -1.20 -4.85 -14.64
C CYS A 95 -2.43 -5.54 -14.03
N ARG A 96 -3.59 -4.88 -14.10
CA ARG A 96 -4.87 -5.36 -13.57
C ARG A 96 -5.98 -5.16 -14.59
N PRO A 97 -6.06 -6.00 -15.65
CA PRO A 97 -6.98 -5.79 -16.78
C PRO A 97 -8.46 -5.69 -16.36
N GLN A 98 -8.84 -6.34 -15.25
CA GLN A 98 -10.22 -6.36 -14.76
C GLN A 98 -10.60 -5.12 -13.93
N LYS A 99 -9.68 -4.18 -13.71
CA LYS A 99 -9.94 -2.98 -12.92
C LYS A 99 -9.95 -1.74 -13.81
N SER A 100 -10.70 -0.72 -13.40
CA SER A 100 -10.74 0.57 -14.10
C SER A 100 -9.35 1.22 -14.21
N GLU A 101 -8.48 1.04 -13.22
CA GLU A 101 -7.07 1.42 -13.26
C GLU A 101 -6.25 0.17 -13.66
N VAL A 102 -6.11 -0.04 -14.98
CA VAL A 102 -5.38 -1.20 -15.54
C VAL A 102 -3.93 -1.19 -15.11
N ASN A 103 -3.23 -0.09 -15.32
CA ASN A 103 -1.84 0.09 -14.88
C ASN A 103 -1.84 0.60 -13.44
N ARG A 104 -1.34 -0.21 -12.53
CA ARG A 104 -1.24 0.16 -11.11
C ARG A 104 0.20 0.23 -10.65
N THR A 105 0.63 1.41 -10.29
CA THR A 105 1.91 1.64 -9.61
C THR A 105 1.70 1.69 -8.11
N ARG A 106 2.59 1.07 -7.36
CA ARG A 106 2.67 1.18 -5.90
C ARG A 106 4.06 1.64 -5.49
N VAL A 107 4.10 2.54 -4.55
CA VAL A 107 5.34 2.94 -3.86
C VAL A 107 5.39 2.21 -2.54
N THR A 108 6.48 1.50 -2.30
CA THR A 108 6.75 0.82 -1.04
C THR A 108 8.07 1.32 -0.46
N VAL A 109 8.20 1.25 0.82
CA VAL A 109 9.43 1.63 1.54
C VAL A 109 10.45 0.50 1.46
N GLY A 110 11.72 0.81 1.31
CA GLY A 110 12.82 -0.14 1.46
C GLY A 110 13.02 -0.51 2.93
N GLY A 111 12.13 -1.37 3.47
CA GLY A 111 12.08 -1.70 4.89
C GLY A 111 13.30 -2.44 5.44
N ASN A 112 14.13 -3.00 4.55
CA ASN A 112 15.38 -3.68 4.92
C ASN A 112 16.44 -2.75 5.52
N LEU A 113 16.30 -1.43 5.33
CA LEU A 113 17.19 -0.42 5.93
C LEU A 113 16.59 0.22 7.19
N ILE A 114 15.35 -0.11 7.54
CA ILE A 114 14.70 0.44 8.72
C ILE A 114 14.96 -0.46 9.91
N ASN A 115 15.58 0.11 10.93
CA ASN A 115 15.75 -0.59 12.20
C ASN A 115 14.45 -0.55 13.00
N CYS A 116 13.84 -1.72 13.20
CA CYS A 116 12.68 -1.88 14.07
C CYS A 116 13.17 -2.52 15.38
N PRO A 117 13.27 -1.75 16.49
CA PRO A 117 13.88 -2.24 17.73
C PRO A 117 12.95 -3.16 18.55
N PHE A 118 11.77 -3.49 18.03
CA PHE A 118 10.78 -4.37 18.64
C PHE A 118 10.26 -5.40 17.62
N ASP A 119 9.56 -6.41 18.09
CA ASP A 119 8.90 -7.37 17.21
C ASP A 119 7.80 -6.66 16.41
N CYS A 120 8.04 -6.54 15.12
CA CYS A 120 7.12 -5.93 14.16
C CYS A 120 6.14 -6.96 13.55
N GLY A 121 6.19 -8.21 14.00
CA GLY A 121 5.31 -9.27 13.53
C GLY A 121 3.85 -8.94 13.81
N THR A 122 3.01 -9.18 12.81
CA THR A 122 1.56 -9.06 12.96
C THR A 122 1.00 -10.46 13.13
N PRO A 123 0.42 -10.82 14.28
CA PRO A 123 -0.18 -12.13 14.46
C PRO A 123 -1.32 -12.31 13.46
N THR A 124 -1.29 -13.43 12.76
CA THR A 124 -2.31 -13.84 11.80
C THR A 124 -2.84 -15.22 12.16
N THR A 125 -4.14 -15.41 11.96
CA THR A 125 -4.78 -16.70 12.20
C THR A 125 -4.30 -17.71 11.15
N ASP A 126 -3.97 -18.92 11.59
CA ASP A 126 -3.60 -20.02 10.69
C ASP A 126 -4.80 -20.52 9.86
N LEU A 127 -4.48 -21.15 8.73
CA LEU A 127 -5.50 -21.58 7.77
C LEU A 127 -6.42 -22.68 8.35
N ILE A 128 -5.92 -23.50 9.27
CA ILE A 128 -6.72 -24.58 9.89
C ILE A 128 -7.79 -23.96 10.77
N THR A 129 -7.42 -22.99 11.60
CA THR A 129 -8.37 -22.24 12.44
C THR A 129 -9.45 -21.55 11.60
N VAL A 130 -9.09 -20.92 10.48
CA VAL A 130 -10.06 -20.31 9.56
C VAL A 130 -11.01 -21.36 8.98
N LYS A 131 -10.51 -22.52 8.56
CA LYS A 131 -11.35 -23.63 8.05
C LYS A 131 -12.32 -24.18 9.11
N ILE A 132 -11.86 -24.34 10.36
CA ILE A 132 -12.69 -24.77 11.48
C ILE A 132 -13.81 -23.75 11.72
N LEU A 133 -13.50 -22.45 11.72
CA LEU A 133 -14.49 -21.39 11.89
C LEU A 133 -15.55 -21.42 10.77
N ILE A 134 -15.13 -21.50 9.51
CA ILE A 134 -16.06 -21.59 8.37
C ILE A 134 -16.95 -22.83 8.50
N ASN A 135 -16.38 -23.98 8.86
CA ASN A 135 -17.15 -25.21 9.05
C ASN A 135 -18.16 -25.07 10.20
N SER A 136 -17.78 -24.43 11.31
CA SER A 136 -18.68 -24.14 12.43
C SER A 136 -19.84 -23.26 12.01
N VAL A 137 -19.58 -22.22 11.20
CA VAL A 137 -20.64 -21.34 10.68
C VAL A 137 -21.61 -22.09 9.78
N ILE A 138 -21.11 -22.97 8.89
CA ILE A 138 -21.94 -23.79 7.99
C ILE A 138 -22.80 -24.78 8.80
N SER A 139 -22.27 -25.32 9.88
CA SER A 139 -22.93 -26.33 10.72
C SER A 139 -23.89 -25.73 11.76
N THR A 140 -23.91 -24.42 11.93
CA THR A 140 -24.73 -23.76 12.96
C THR A 140 -25.94 -23.07 12.31
N PRO A 141 -27.19 -23.44 12.67
CA PRO A 141 -28.37 -22.77 12.17
C PRO A 141 -28.35 -21.26 12.44
N HIS A 142 -28.69 -20.47 11.41
CA HIS A 142 -28.74 -19.00 11.46
C HIS A 142 -27.40 -18.29 11.68
N ALA A 143 -26.27 -18.99 11.74
CA ALA A 143 -24.96 -18.36 11.79
C ALA A 143 -24.72 -17.53 10.52
N LYS A 144 -24.00 -16.42 10.68
CA LYS A 144 -23.65 -15.50 9.58
C LYS A 144 -22.14 -15.40 9.47
N TRP A 145 -21.67 -15.28 8.26
CA TRP A 145 -20.27 -15.04 7.94
C TRP A 145 -20.11 -13.77 7.13
N MET A 146 -19.08 -13.00 7.41
CA MET A 146 -18.73 -11.82 6.65
C MET A 146 -17.20 -11.75 6.51
N THR A 147 -16.73 -11.39 5.34
CA THR A 147 -15.33 -11.00 5.09
C THR A 147 -15.28 -9.55 4.66
N ILE A 148 -14.26 -8.84 5.11
CA ILE A 148 -14.06 -7.42 4.78
C ILE A 148 -12.63 -7.21 4.28
N ASP A 149 -12.48 -6.30 3.31
CA ASP A 149 -11.20 -5.73 2.89
C ASP A 149 -11.21 -4.23 3.22
N ILE A 150 -10.27 -3.79 4.06
CA ILE A 150 -10.23 -2.40 4.51
C ILE A 150 -9.33 -1.61 3.56
N LYS A 151 -9.97 -0.76 2.74
CA LYS A 151 -9.27 0.12 1.82
C LYS A 151 -8.31 1.05 2.58
N ASN A 152 -7.05 1.10 2.13
CA ASN A 152 -6.02 2.00 2.66
C ASN A 152 -5.73 1.81 4.16
N MET A 153 -5.89 0.61 4.69
CA MET A 153 -5.75 0.32 6.13
C MET A 153 -4.47 0.91 6.74
N TYR A 154 -3.32 0.69 6.10
CA TYR A 154 -2.04 1.21 6.59
C TYR A 154 -1.99 2.74 6.64
N PHE A 155 -2.53 3.42 5.62
CA PHE A 155 -2.49 4.88 5.50
C PHE A 155 -3.34 5.61 6.54
N MET A 156 -4.18 4.89 7.27
CA MET A 156 -4.97 5.43 8.38
C MET A 156 -4.24 5.37 9.73
N SER A 157 -3.12 4.66 9.79
CA SER A 157 -2.37 4.39 11.02
C SER A 157 -1.26 5.42 11.19
N GLU A 158 -1.36 6.29 12.17
CA GLU A 158 -0.31 7.28 12.48
C GLU A 158 0.89 6.61 13.14
N MET A 159 2.08 7.03 12.74
CA MET A 159 3.33 6.53 13.31
C MET A 159 3.77 7.43 14.47
N LYS A 160 4.22 6.82 15.57
CA LYS A 160 4.80 7.57 16.70
C LYS A 160 6.06 8.33 16.29
N ASN A 161 6.93 7.65 15.51
CA ASN A 161 8.16 8.22 14.97
C ASN A 161 8.07 8.21 13.44
N ALA A 162 8.42 9.32 12.84
CA ALA A 162 8.45 9.41 11.38
C ALA A 162 9.65 8.65 10.80
N GLU A 163 9.46 8.03 9.66
CA GLU A 163 10.52 7.48 8.83
C GLU A 163 10.84 8.39 7.65
N TYR A 164 11.97 8.19 7.01
CA TYR A 164 12.43 9.02 5.92
C TYR A 164 12.79 8.17 4.69
N MET A 165 12.38 8.65 3.53
CA MET A 165 12.56 7.95 2.26
C MET A 165 13.00 8.95 1.18
N ARG A 166 13.80 8.47 0.21
CA ARG A 166 14.23 9.27 -0.93
C ARG A 166 13.79 8.65 -2.25
N PHE A 167 13.51 9.51 -3.20
CA PHE A 167 13.25 9.15 -4.60
C PHE A 167 14.35 9.72 -5.49
N PRO A 168 14.90 8.95 -6.44
CA PRO A 168 15.69 9.51 -7.54
C PRO A 168 14.83 10.48 -8.35
N ILE A 169 15.38 11.65 -8.70
CA ILE A 169 14.65 12.71 -9.40
C ILE A 169 14.17 12.29 -10.80
N ASP A 170 14.95 11.48 -11.50
CA ASP A 170 14.65 10.97 -12.84
C ASP A 170 13.40 10.09 -12.90
N LEU A 171 12.97 9.55 -11.77
CA LEU A 171 11.75 8.75 -11.64
C LEU A 171 10.51 9.59 -11.40
N ILE A 172 10.64 10.81 -10.88
CA ILE A 172 9.50 11.66 -10.51
C ILE A 172 8.84 12.21 -11.78
N PRO A 173 7.51 12.01 -11.98
CA PRO A 173 6.81 12.62 -13.09
C PRO A 173 6.87 14.16 -13.03
N PRO A 174 7.01 14.86 -14.18
CA PRO A 174 7.07 16.33 -14.21
C PRO A 174 5.89 17.00 -13.49
N GLU A 175 4.69 16.48 -13.64
CA GLU A 175 3.48 16.97 -12.97
C GLU A 175 3.58 16.92 -11.44
N ILE A 176 4.30 15.92 -10.87
CA ILE A 176 4.56 15.82 -9.44
C ILE A 176 5.62 16.81 -9.01
N MET A 177 6.65 17.01 -9.84
CA MET A 177 7.69 18.02 -9.62
C MET A 177 7.06 19.42 -9.47
N GLU A 178 6.13 19.75 -10.35
CA GLU A 178 5.41 21.03 -10.35
C GLU A 178 4.43 21.14 -9.18
N GLN A 179 3.55 20.13 -9.00
CA GLN A 179 2.50 20.12 -7.99
C GLN A 179 3.05 20.33 -6.57
N TYR A 180 4.18 19.71 -6.25
CA TYR A 180 4.78 19.77 -4.92
C TYR A 180 5.99 20.69 -4.83
N LYS A 181 6.27 21.48 -5.87
CA LYS A 181 7.41 22.42 -5.95
C LYS A 181 8.72 21.74 -5.53
N LEU A 182 9.03 20.62 -6.18
CA LEU A 182 10.15 19.78 -5.76
C LEU A 182 11.49 20.28 -6.26
N GLN A 183 11.53 21.17 -7.24
CA GLN A 183 12.78 21.70 -7.83
C GLN A 183 13.70 22.26 -6.76
N ASP A 184 13.15 23.03 -5.82
CA ASP A 184 13.92 23.66 -4.73
C ASP A 184 14.29 22.68 -3.57
N LYS A 185 13.82 21.44 -3.66
CA LYS A 185 14.05 20.39 -2.63
C LYS A 185 15.00 19.30 -3.10
N ILE A 186 15.56 19.45 -4.31
CA ILE A 186 16.52 18.47 -4.83
C ILE A 186 17.82 18.57 -4.04
N HIS A 187 18.32 17.44 -3.62
CA HIS A 187 19.64 17.32 -3.02
C HIS A 187 20.34 16.07 -3.52
N ASN A 188 21.51 16.22 -4.14
CA ASN A 188 22.32 15.13 -4.71
C ASN A 188 21.55 14.17 -5.63
N GLY A 189 20.66 14.71 -6.50
CA GLY A 189 19.86 13.94 -7.45
C GLY A 189 18.65 13.22 -6.84
N PHE A 190 18.27 13.56 -5.60
CA PHE A 190 17.13 12.96 -4.89
C PHE A 190 16.18 14.03 -4.35
N VAL A 191 14.92 13.65 -4.19
CA VAL A 191 13.94 14.33 -3.34
C VAL A 191 13.61 13.46 -2.14
N PHE A 192 13.34 14.09 -1.00
CA PHE A 192 13.18 13.44 0.29
C PHE A 192 11.76 13.58 0.82
N CYS A 193 11.31 12.54 1.51
CA CYS A 193 9.99 12.49 2.11
C CYS A 193 10.09 12.08 3.58
N LYS A 194 9.28 12.75 4.39
CA LYS A 194 8.94 12.33 5.75
C LYS A 194 7.68 11.48 5.70
N ILE A 195 7.74 10.25 6.20
CA ILE A 195 6.62 9.31 6.29
C ILE A 195 6.00 9.47 7.66
N LYS A 196 4.72 9.81 7.72
CA LYS A 196 3.98 10.08 8.96
C LYS A 196 2.99 9.00 9.33
N ARG A 197 2.57 8.19 8.36
CA ARG A 197 1.59 7.11 8.53
C ARG A 197 2.12 5.81 7.99
N GLY A 198 1.52 4.72 8.41
CA GLY A 198 1.84 3.40 7.90
C GLY A 198 1.74 3.34 6.37
N MET A 199 2.70 2.68 5.74
CA MET A 199 2.64 2.38 4.31
C MET A 199 3.33 1.06 4.02
N TYR A 200 3.11 0.55 2.81
CA TYR A 200 3.70 -0.72 2.37
C TYR A 200 5.23 -0.69 2.42
N GLY A 201 5.80 -1.74 2.96
CA GLY A 201 7.26 -1.91 3.10
C GLY A 201 7.82 -1.46 4.46
N LEU A 202 7.07 -0.71 5.26
CA LEU A 202 7.46 -0.43 6.63
C LEU A 202 7.30 -1.69 7.50
N PRO A 203 8.32 -2.13 8.24
CA PRO A 203 8.24 -3.32 9.09
C PRO A 203 7.08 -3.23 10.10
N GLN A 204 6.89 -2.07 10.72
CA GLN A 204 5.89 -1.83 11.76
C GLN A 204 4.48 -1.53 11.24
N ALA A 205 4.28 -1.35 9.93
CA ALA A 205 2.99 -0.90 9.40
C ALA A 205 1.84 -1.86 9.69
N GLY A 206 2.11 -3.16 9.61
CA GLY A 206 1.11 -4.20 9.91
C GLY A 206 0.65 -4.16 11.34
N LEU A 207 1.60 -4.10 12.29
CA LEU A 207 1.34 -4.06 13.72
C LEU A 207 0.52 -2.83 14.11
N ILE A 208 0.94 -1.63 13.68
CA ILE A 208 0.25 -0.37 14.00
C ILE A 208 -1.19 -0.38 13.43
N ALA A 209 -1.36 -0.89 12.21
CA ALA A 209 -2.68 -1.00 11.60
C ALA A 209 -3.59 -2.00 12.31
N GLN A 210 -3.04 -3.14 12.77
CA GLN A 210 -3.78 -4.12 13.57
C GLN A 210 -4.19 -3.56 14.93
N GLU A 211 -3.28 -2.87 15.63
CA GLU A 211 -3.59 -2.21 16.91
C GLU A 211 -4.73 -1.20 16.76
N LEU A 212 -4.69 -0.38 15.70
CA LEU A 212 -5.75 0.57 15.40
C LEU A 212 -7.08 -0.14 15.11
N LEU A 213 -7.06 -1.22 14.34
CA LEU A 213 -8.24 -2.01 14.03
C LEU A 213 -8.81 -2.66 15.28
N ALA A 214 -7.96 -3.31 16.10
CA ALA A 214 -8.38 -3.93 17.35
C ALA A 214 -9.01 -2.92 18.31
N LYS A 215 -8.42 -1.73 18.44
CA LYS A 215 -9.01 -0.64 19.23
C LYS A 215 -10.40 -0.27 18.75
N ARG A 216 -10.57 -0.02 17.44
CA ARG A 216 -11.86 0.38 16.86
C ARG A 216 -12.92 -0.70 16.99
N LEU A 217 -12.55 -1.96 16.74
CA LEU A 217 -13.45 -3.09 16.93
C LEU A 217 -13.84 -3.27 18.41
N GLY A 218 -12.89 -3.06 19.34
CA GLY A 218 -13.13 -3.12 20.77
C GLY A 218 -14.17 -2.11 21.26
N GLU A 219 -14.23 -0.92 20.65
CA GLU A 219 -15.27 0.12 20.92
C GLU A 219 -16.67 -0.38 20.59
N HIS A 220 -16.80 -1.43 19.76
CA HIS A 220 -18.05 -2.08 19.35
C HIS A 220 -18.23 -3.49 19.94
N GLY A 221 -17.43 -3.88 20.93
CA GLY A 221 -17.55 -5.15 21.62
C GLY A 221 -16.89 -6.35 20.93
N TYR A 222 -16.05 -6.13 19.91
CA TYR A 222 -15.29 -7.18 19.25
C TYR A 222 -13.87 -7.22 19.80
N TYR A 223 -13.45 -8.37 20.33
CA TYR A 223 -12.14 -8.54 20.93
C TYR A 223 -11.41 -9.71 20.31
N GLN A 224 -10.11 -9.55 20.11
CA GLN A 224 -9.26 -10.61 19.61
C GLN A 224 -9.13 -11.74 20.64
N SER A 225 -9.14 -12.98 20.18
CA SER A 225 -8.90 -14.14 21.03
C SER A 225 -7.52 -14.09 21.68
N LYS A 226 -7.47 -14.30 23.00
CA LYS A 226 -6.19 -14.40 23.74
C LYS A 226 -5.42 -15.69 23.44
N ARG A 227 -6.10 -16.73 22.97
CA ARG A 227 -5.52 -18.06 22.72
C ARG A 227 -5.16 -18.30 21.26
N THR A 228 -5.78 -17.58 20.36
CA THR A 228 -5.60 -17.71 18.92
C THR A 228 -5.25 -16.35 18.34
N PRO A 229 -3.96 -16.03 18.21
CA PRO A 229 -3.53 -14.74 17.65
C PRO A 229 -4.12 -14.51 16.26
N GLY A 230 -4.61 -13.31 16.01
CA GLY A 230 -5.24 -12.95 14.72
C GLY A 230 -6.70 -13.39 14.58
N PHE A 231 -7.31 -13.91 15.65
CA PHE A 231 -8.70 -14.38 15.67
C PHE A 231 -9.55 -13.59 16.66
#